data_5494bae2c20fff6789dc9c4171050e5a
#
_entry.id   5494bae2c20fff6789dc9c4171050e5a
#
_cell.length_a   1.000
_cell.length_b   1.000
_cell.length_c   1.000
_cell.angle_alpha   90.00
_cell.angle_beta   90.00
_cell.angle_gamma   90.00
#
_symmetry.space_group_name_H-M   'P 1'
#
loop_
_entity.id
_entity.type
_entity.pdbx_description
1 polymer ?
#
loop_
_entity_poly.entity_id
_entity_poly.type
_entity_poly.pdbx_seq_one_letter_code
_entity_poly.pdbx_strand_id
1 'polypeptide(L)'
;MKEHFESKIVDLETKVSRLEAKVKKQDSIVAVLKKGHKPFTDNVDINRHRRHNATLRTCHEIHAANPSYASGMYWIDPDGQGIGDPPIHVHCDMVAKKNSRMKVIAEEIQPGTTSILHDSESEMDIGHCVEPGCYSRPIKYYASERQMAALIQLSNSCAQNITYNCRNSPLNYDGITYAWWNDKDGERHQFADWLTSCDQLSGKKHAVNDGVKDGRLPFTRVHFSNPFKGSGQHVVGRMRCSGKAKVEAMPTSCQDLWRMGHTLNAIYSVRGAKQMETVFCQFDKRPNEQGFQKWIGYVDVKSLPTYFYVRKNTAFNRMNVAIPFEVEKVNVGNAMDLKAGIFTAPRDGIYFFSFNGLASSAPTKETAYLGVGLFLNAIQVGRTWLHEANVTFNHDRPLTLQLTLKLKANDRVWLEITGMAETSFLFDNHHGHNHFTGFMLDEEIANSP
;
A
#
# COMPACT_ATOMS: atom_id res chain seq x y z
N MET A 1 19.37 -42.09 16.92
CA MET A 1 18.28 -41.65 16.01
C MET A 1 16.88 -41.79 16.65
N LYS A 2 16.57 -42.91 17.29
CA LYS A 2 15.26 -43.13 17.94
C LYS A 2 14.96 -42.15 19.08
N GLU A 3 15.92 -41.95 19.99
CA GLU A 3 15.82 -41.00 21.12
C GLU A 3 15.59 -39.52 20.68
N HIS A 4 16.17 -39.12 19.55
CA HIS A 4 15.99 -37.76 19.02
C HIS A 4 14.59 -37.54 18.46
N PHE A 5 13.96 -38.57 17.89
CA PHE A 5 12.57 -38.51 17.44
C PHE A 5 11.59 -38.51 18.62
N GLU A 6 11.84 -39.32 19.64
CA GLU A 6 11.01 -39.36 20.86
C GLU A 6 11.04 -37.99 21.58
N SER A 7 12.20 -37.36 21.70
CA SER A 7 12.32 -36.00 22.27
C SER A 7 11.57 -34.96 21.49
N LYS A 8 11.58 -35.02 20.15
CA LYS A 8 10.81 -34.08 19.31
C LYS A 8 9.29 -34.30 19.40
N ILE A 9 8.85 -35.53 19.57
CA ILE A 9 7.42 -35.85 19.75
C ILE A 9 6.92 -35.22 21.06
N VAL A 10 7.66 -35.40 22.16
CA VAL A 10 7.30 -34.82 23.48
C VAL A 10 7.28 -33.29 23.42
N ASP A 11 8.21 -32.62 22.71
CA ASP A 11 8.22 -31.17 22.53
C ASP A 11 7.00 -30.70 21.72
N LEU A 12 6.62 -31.42 20.67
CA LEU A 12 5.45 -31.12 19.87
C LEU A 12 4.14 -31.31 20.65
N GLU A 13 4.01 -32.40 21.41
CA GLU A 13 2.84 -32.64 22.27
C GLU A 13 2.69 -31.55 23.33
N THR A 14 3.79 -31.08 23.91
CA THR A 14 3.80 -29.95 24.86
C THR A 14 3.34 -28.66 24.18
N LYS A 15 3.78 -28.39 22.97
CA LYS A 15 3.36 -27.21 22.18
C LYS A 15 1.88 -27.28 21.80
N VAL A 16 1.38 -28.44 21.39
CA VAL A 16 -0.03 -28.66 21.07
C VAL A 16 -0.90 -28.39 22.30
N SER A 17 -0.57 -29.00 23.45
CA SER A 17 -1.32 -28.78 24.70
C SER A 17 -1.35 -27.30 25.14
N ARG A 18 -0.23 -26.57 24.90
CA ARG A 18 -0.15 -25.12 25.18
C ARG A 18 -1.01 -24.28 24.24
N LEU A 19 -1.11 -24.68 22.98
CA LEU A 19 -1.97 -24.02 21.99
C LEU A 19 -3.44 -24.30 22.27
N GLU A 20 -3.82 -25.52 22.61
CA GLU A 20 -5.18 -25.89 23.00
C GLU A 20 -5.66 -25.11 24.24
N ALA A 21 -4.79 -24.94 25.23
CA ALA A 21 -5.09 -24.11 26.40
C ALA A 21 -5.31 -22.63 26.04
N LYS A 22 -4.55 -22.09 25.06
CA LYS A 22 -4.75 -20.72 24.57
C LYS A 22 -6.07 -20.57 23.80
N VAL A 23 -6.40 -21.53 22.94
CA VAL A 23 -7.69 -21.54 22.20
C VAL A 23 -8.84 -21.59 23.19
N LYS A 24 -8.82 -22.47 24.18
CA LYS A 24 -9.85 -22.59 25.20
C LYS A 24 -10.04 -21.30 26.02
N LYS A 25 -8.94 -20.58 26.28
CA LYS A 25 -8.99 -19.26 26.93
C LYS A 25 -9.61 -18.20 26.04
N GLN A 26 -9.32 -18.20 24.74
CA GLN A 26 -9.95 -17.30 23.76
C GLN A 26 -11.43 -17.59 23.59
N ASP A 27 -11.84 -18.84 23.54
CA ASP A 27 -13.26 -19.25 23.46
C ASP A 27 -14.04 -18.79 24.68
N SER A 28 -13.43 -18.86 25.87
CA SER A 28 -14.07 -18.35 27.11
C SER A 28 -14.26 -16.83 27.09
N ILE A 29 -13.30 -16.06 26.55
CA ILE A 29 -13.40 -14.60 26.35
C ILE A 29 -14.50 -14.28 25.34
N VAL A 30 -14.56 -14.97 24.22
CA VAL A 30 -15.62 -14.83 23.21
C VAL A 30 -16.99 -15.14 23.79
N ALA A 31 -17.09 -16.18 24.62
CA ALA A 31 -18.34 -16.53 25.29
C ALA A 31 -18.82 -15.45 26.29
N VAL A 32 -17.88 -14.83 27.03
CA VAL A 32 -18.17 -13.70 27.93
C VAL A 32 -18.60 -12.46 27.14
N LEU A 33 -17.93 -12.13 26.05
CA LEU A 33 -18.30 -11.03 25.17
C LEU A 33 -19.66 -11.23 24.50
N LYS A 34 -20.00 -12.45 24.12
CA LYS A 34 -21.34 -12.80 23.60
C LYS A 34 -22.44 -12.71 24.63
N LYS A 35 -22.16 -12.98 25.92
CA LYS A 35 -23.14 -12.85 27.03
C LYS A 35 -23.36 -11.41 27.47
N GLY A 36 -22.40 -10.50 27.23
CA GLY A 36 -22.51 -9.08 27.58
C GLY A 36 -23.37 -8.25 26.60
N HIS A 37 -23.75 -8.79 25.48
CA HIS A 37 -24.64 -8.14 24.51
C HIS A 37 -26.08 -8.58 24.76
N LYS A 38 -26.81 -7.82 25.59
CA LYS A 38 -28.29 -7.84 25.56
C LYS A 38 -28.69 -7.17 24.23
N PRO A 39 -29.51 -7.83 23.39
CA PRO A 39 -30.04 -7.17 22.20
C PRO A 39 -31.00 -6.07 22.63
N PHE A 40 -30.73 -4.83 22.26
CA PHE A 40 -31.66 -3.73 22.33
C PHE A 40 -32.73 -4.00 21.27
N THR A 41 -33.87 -4.52 21.68
CA THR A 41 -35.04 -4.73 20.83
C THR A 41 -35.84 -3.46 20.79
N ASP A 42 -35.63 -2.62 19.79
CA ASP A 42 -36.67 -1.73 19.32
C ASP A 42 -36.96 -2.07 17.86
N ASN A 43 -38.24 -2.32 17.61
CA ASN A 43 -38.82 -2.67 16.33
C ASN A 43 -38.48 -1.64 15.24
N VAL A 44 -37.56 -1.96 14.35
CA VAL A 44 -37.45 -1.32 13.04
C VAL A 44 -37.30 -2.41 11.99
N ASP A 45 -38.17 -2.36 10.99
CA ASP A 45 -38.33 -3.26 9.86
C ASP A 45 -37.02 -3.93 9.37
N ILE A 46 -36.90 -5.22 9.65
CA ILE A 46 -35.83 -6.07 9.15
C ILE A 46 -36.25 -6.62 7.77
N ASN A 47 -36.29 -5.75 6.75
CA ASN A 47 -36.38 -6.22 5.37
C ASN A 47 -35.88 -5.16 4.37
N ARG A 48 -34.58 -4.82 4.45
CA ARG A 48 -33.80 -4.36 3.30
C ARG A 48 -32.32 -4.33 3.64
N HIS A 49 -31.53 -5.14 2.88
CA HIS A 49 -30.08 -5.12 2.81
C HIS A 49 -29.30 -5.79 3.96
N ARG A 50 -29.03 -7.10 3.82
CA ARG A 50 -27.82 -7.72 4.31
C ARG A 50 -26.60 -7.05 3.64
N ARG A 51 -26.25 -5.85 4.09
CA ARG A 51 -24.89 -5.33 4.03
C ARG A 51 -24.32 -5.48 5.42
N HIS A 52 -23.13 -6.10 5.51
CA HIS A 52 -22.35 -6.19 6.75
C HIS A 52 -22.46 -4.88 7.52
N ASN A 53 -22.73 -4.97 8.85
CA ASN A 53 -22.72 -3.82 9.76
C ASN A 53 -21.28 -3.29 9.90
N ALA A 54 -20.74 -2.71 8.86
CA ALA A 54 -19.45 -2.03 8.89
C ALA A 54 -19.63 -0.73 9.69
N THR A 55 -18.83 -0.52 10.71
CA THR A 55 -18.75 0.75 11.44
C THR A 55 -18.30 1.82 10.43
N LEU A 56 -19.08 2.91 10.31
CA LEU A 56 -18.74 4.00 9.39
C LEU A 56 -17.53 4.78 9.88
N ARG A 57 -16.80 5.42 8.96
CA ARG A 57 -15.49 6.01 9.26
C ARG A 57 -15.55 7.41 9.86
N THR A 58 -16.63 8.14 9.57
CA THR A 58 -16.82 9.54 10.01
C THR A 58 -18.29 9.83 10.33
N CYS A 59 -18.54 10.87 11.13
CA CYS A 59 -19.91 11.38 11.33
C CYS A 59 -20.55 11.87 10.05
N HIS A 60 -19.75 12.36 9.09
CA HIS A 60 -20.23 12.73 7.76
C HIS A 60 -20.83 11.54 7.01
N GLU A 61 -20.19 10.38 7.08
CA GLU A 61 -20.71 9.15 6.47
C GLU A 61 -21.97 8.65 7.17
N ILE A 62 -22.04 8.78 8.53
CA ILE A 62 -23.24 8.46 9.30
C ILE A 62 -24.41 9.36 8.88
N HIS A 63 -24.19 10.67 8.82
CA HIS A 63 -25.20 11.64 8.38
C HIS A 63 -25.65 11.40 6.92
N ALA A 64 -24.70 11.11 6.02
CA ALA A 64 -24.99 10.79 4.62
C ALA A 64 -25.81 9.50 4.46
N ALA A 65 -25.56 8.51 5.33
CA ALA A 65 -26.33 7.26 5.33
C ALA A 65 -27.75 7.46 5.85
N ASN A 66 -27.95 8.34 6.83
CA ASN A 66 -29.27 8.72 7.34
C ASN A 66 -29.27 10.16 7.90
N PRO A 67 -29.75 11.14 7.10
CA PRO A 67 -29.80 12.55 7.51
C PRO A 67 -30.74 12.85 8.71
N SER A 68 -31.61 11.92 9.09
CA SER A 68 -32.53 12.10 10.22
C SER A 68 -31.94 11.79 11.60
N TYR A 69 -30.72 11.28 11.65
CA TYR A 69 -30.06 11.00 12.91
C TYR A 69 -29.83 12.27 13.75
N ALA A 70 -30.09 12.18 15.04
CA ALA A 70 -29.86 13.28 15.98
C ALA A 70 -28.38 13.46 16.31
N SER A 71 -27.98 14.69 16.69
CA SER A 71 -26.66 14.91 17.28
C SER A 71 -26.48 14.12 18.56
N GLY A 72 -25.32 13.50 18.76
CA GLY A 72 -25.07 12.65 19.91
C GLY A 72 -23.76 11.87 19.77
N MET A 73 -23.65 10.84 20.62
CA MET A 73 -22.47 9.97 20.66
C MET A 73 -22.64 8.77 19.70
N TYR A 74 -21.64 8.54 18.86
CA TYR A 74 -21.62 7.47 17.87
C TYR A 74 -20.28 6.75 17.85
N TRP A 75 -20.28 5.49 17.43
CA TRP A 75 -19.08 4.74 17.15
C TRP A 75 -18.67 4.98 15.70
N ILE A 76 -17.39 5.33 15.48
CA ILE A 76 -16.77 5.43 14.18
C ILE A 76 -15.44 4.67 14.15
N ASP A 77 -14.99 4.31 12.95
CA ASP A 77 -13.72 3.61 12.73
C ASP A 77 -12.93 4.32 11.62
N PRO A 78 -12.23 5.42 11.95
CA PRO A 78 -11.57 6.24 10.93
C PRO A 78 -10.49 5.53 10.13
N ASP A 79 -9.74 4.64 10.72
CA ASP A 79 -8.65 3.92 10.08
C ASP A 79 -9.08 2.64 9.36
N GLY A 80 -10.35 2.23 9.52
CA GLY A 80 -11.01 1.20 8.72
C GLY A 80 -11.29 -0.10 9.47
N GLN A 81 -12.45 -0.67 9.20
CA GLN A 81 -12.92 -1.87 9.90
C GLN A 81 -12.00 -3.06 9.70
N GLY A 82 -11.55 -3.64 10.81
CA GLY A 82 -10.65 -4.81 10.81
C GLY A 82 -9.18 -4.47 10.52
N ILE A 83 -8.86 -3.18 10.41
CA ILE A 83 -7.52 -2.65 10.17
C ILE A 83 -7.25 -1.57 11.20
N GLY A 84 -6.05 -1.57 11.80
CA GLY A 84 -5.66 -0.55 12.75
C GLY A 84 -6.24 -0.74 14.14
N ASP A 85 -6.70 0.36 14.76
CA ASP A 85 -7.19 0.39 16.13
C ASP A 85 -8.69 0.10 16.22
N PRO A 86 -9.22 -0.32 17.38
CA PRO A 86 -10.66 -0.54 17.56
C PRO A 86 -11.47 0.75 17.34
N PRO A 87 -12.76 0.65 16.94
CA PRO A 87 -13.64 1.80 16.80
C PRO A 87 -13.64 2.73 18.01
N ILE A 88 -13.79 4.04 17.79
CA ILE A 88 -13.83 5.08 18.82
C ILE A 88 -15.21 5.69 18.98
N HIS A 89 -15.48 6.18 20.21
CA HIS A 89 -16.74 6.84 20.55
C HIS A 89 -16.56 8.36 20.47
N VAL A 90 -17.27 8.99 19.55
CA VAL A 90 -17.13 10.42 19.24
C VAL A 90 -18.48 11.12 19.32
N HIS A 91 -18.46 12.44 19.45
CA HIS A 91 -19.68 13.23 19.33
C HIS A 91 -19.86 13.66 17.87
N CYS A 92 -21.03 13.35 17.30
CA CYS A 92 -21.44 13.78 15.98
C CYS A 92 -22.43 14.95 16.08
N ASP A 93 -22.12 16.07 15.45
CA ASP A 93 -23.08 17.17 15.25
C ASP A 93 -23.82 16.94 13.93
N MET A 94 -25.08 16.54 14.01
CA MET A 94 -25.91 16.20 12.84
C MET A 94 -26.71 17.40 12.29
N VAL A 95 -26.69 18.52 13.01
CA VAL A 95 -27.46 19.74 12.64
C VAL A 95 -26.48 20.90 12.50
N ALA A 96 -26.67 21.72 11.44
CA ALA A 96 -25.91 22.95 11.26
C ALA A 96 -26.10 23.89 12.47
N LYS A 97 -25.01 24.38 13.05
CA LYS A 97 -25.03 25.39 14.13
C LYS A 97 -24.15 26.56 13.75
N LYS A 98 -24.71 27.77 13.77
CA LYS A 98 -23.93 29.02 13.72
C LYS A 98 -23.43 29.34 15.12
N ASN A 99 -22.14 29.28 15.34
CA ASN A 99 -21.54 29.63 16.62
C ASN A 99 -21.32 31.16 16.68
N SER A 100 -22.28 31.89 17.23
CA SER A 100 -22.25 33.36 17.31
C SER A 100 -21.31 33.93 18.38
N ARG A 101 -20.65 33.07 19.19
CA ARG A 101 -19.85 33.51 20.37
C ARG A 101 -18.33 33.53 20.15
N MET A 102 -17.81 33.02 19.06
CA MET A 102 -16.37 33.05 18.78
C MET A 102 -16.05 33.94 17.58
N LYS A 103 -15.48 35.11 17.85
CA LYS A 103 -15.14 36.12 16.83
C LYS A 103 -13.91 35.82 15.98
N VAL A 104 -13.08 34.82 16.38
CA VAL A 104 -11.78 34.57 15.74
C VAL A 104 -11.82 33.47 14.67
N ILE A 105 -12.73 32.49 14.82
CA ILE A 105 -13.03 31.54 13.76
C ILE A 105 -14.56 31.35 13.78
N ALA A 106 -15.25 32.03 12.87
CA ALA A 106 -16.67 31.75 12.60
C ALA A 106 -16.75 30.37 11.91
N GLU A 107 -16.65 29.32 12.70
CA GLU A 107 -16.77 27.97 12.22
C GLU A 107 -18.25 27.61 12.17
N GLU A 108 -18.83 27.61 11.00
CA GLU A 108 -20.14 27.06 10.76
C GLU A 108 -20.05 25.53 10.94
N ILE A 109 -20.60 25.01 12.04
CA ILE A 109 -20.64 23.56 12.27
C ILE A 109 -21.55 22.96 11.20
N GLN A 110 -20.94 22.21 10.28
CA GLN A 110 -21.67 21.51 9.23
C GLN A 110 -22.30 20.23 9.78
N PRO A 111 -23.47 19.80 9.25
CA PRO A 111 -24.03 18.50 9.58
C PRO A 111 -23.04 17.37 9.32
N GLY A 112 -22.95 16.44 10.25
CA GLY A 112 -21.97 15.34 10.18
C GLY A 112 -20.55 15.72 10.63
N THR A 113 -20.40 16.81 11.43
CA THR A 113 -19.12 17.15 12.04
C THR A 113 -18.76 16.15 13.13
N THR A 114 -17.56 15.59 13.05
CA THR A 114 -16.99 14.66 14.05
C THR A 114 -16.19 15.45 15.08
N SER A 115 -16.46 15.24 16.36
CA SER A 115 -15.75 15.87 17.48
C SER A 115 -15.06 14.80 18.33
N ILE A 116 -13.74 14.81 18.38
CA ILE A 116 -12.93 13.92 19.23
C ILE A 116 -12.87 14.46 20.64
N LEU A 117 -13.19 13.60 21.62
CA LEU A 117 -13.16 13.93 23.04
C LEU A 117 -11.76 13.77 23.63
N HIS A 118 -11.48 14.55 24.68
CA HIS A 118 -10.23 14.48 25.45
C HIS A 118 -10.42 14.92 26.92
N ASP A 119 -9.37 14.77 27.73
CA ASP A 119 -9.39 15.03 29.18
C ASP A 119 -9.30 16.51 29.59
N SER A 120 -9.17 17.43 28.66
CA SER A 120 -8.93 18.86 28.90
C SER A 120 -10.06 19.77 28.40
N GLU A 121 -11.28 19.26 28.32
CA GLU A 121 -12.48 19.98 27.83
C GLU A 121 -13.10 20.92 28.88
N SER A 122 -12.78 20.71 30.15
CA SER A 122 -13.23 21.57 31.26
C SER A 122 -12.25 22.72 31.51
N GLU A 123 -12.73 23.78 32.16
CA GLU A 123 -11.88 24.90 32.57
C GLU A 123 -10.86 24.42 33.60
N MET A 124 -9.56 24.69 33.31
CA MET A 124 -8.43 24.27 34.13
C MET A 124 -7.67 25.48 34.63
N ASP A 125 -7.49 25.57 35.95
CA ASP A 125 -6.69 26.61 36.57
C ASP A 125 -5.18 26.29 36.46
N ILE A 126 -4.37 27.27 36.09
CA ILE A 126 -2.91 27.09 35.99
C ILE A 126 -2.20 27.22 37.35
N GLY A 127 -2.94 27.65 38.41
CA GLY A 127 -2.36 27.86 39.71
C GLY A 127 -1.28 28.93 39.78
N HIS A 128 -0.42 28.86 40.79
CA HIS A 128 0.75 29.74 40.91
C HIS A 128 1.95 29.14 40.21
N CYS A 129 2.37 29.76 39.12
CA CYS A 129 3.40 29.25 38.23
C CYS A 129 4.16 30.42 37.56
N VAL A 130 5.34 30.76 38.08
CA VAL A 130 6.07 32.00 37.73
C VAL A 130 6.99 31.84 36.51
N GLU A 131 7.75 30.75 36.47
CA GLU A 131 8.70 30.51 35.39
C GLU A 131 8.00 30.19 34.05
N PRO A 132 8.59 30.60 32.91
CA PRO A 132 8.01 30.33 31.60
C PRO A 132 7.68 28.87 31.39
N GLY A 133 6.40 28.58 31.14
CA GLY A 133 5.91 27.22 30.86
C GLY A 133 5.90 26.24 32.03
N CYS A 134 6.02 26.71 33.29
CA CYS A 134 6.02 25.84 34.46
C CYS A 134 4.72 25.09 34.67
N TYR A 135 3.59 25.60 34.20
CA TYR A 135 2.39 24.79 34.01
C TYR A 135 2.48 24.11 32.65
N SER A 136 2.54 22.79 32.66
CA SER A 136 2.65 21.98 31.45
C SER A 136 1.68 20.82 31.50
N ARG A 137 0.70 20.79 30.60
CA ARG A 137 -0.34 19.74 30.58
C ARG A 137 -0.39 19.04 29.22
N PRO A 138 -0.15 17.72 29.16
CA PRO A 138 -0.43 16.90 27.98
C PRO A 138 -1.95 16.75 27.80
N ILE A 139 -2.42 16.71 26.57
CA ILE A 139 -3.81 16.48 26.21
C ILE A 139 -3.98 15.00 25.87
N LYS A 140 -4.85 14.29 26.61
CA LYS A 140 -5.13 12.87 26.39
C LYS A 140 -6.44 12.72 25.62
N TYR A 141 -6.33 12.37 24.35
CA TYR A 141 -7.47 12.08 23.50
C TYR A 141 -8.00 10.67 23.73
N TYR A 142 -9.32 10.49 23.57
CA TYR A 142 -9.96 9.17 23.55
C TYR A 142 -9.94 8.54 22.15
N ALA A 143 -8.93 8.86 21.39
CA ALA A 143 -8.59 8.32 20.07
C ALA A 143 -7.07 8.21 19.94
N SER A 144 -6.57 7.24 19.20
CA SER A 144 -5.16 7.12 18.92
C SER A 144 -4.69 8.17 17.90
N GLU A 145 -3.38 8.42 17.84
CA GLU A 145 -2.79 9.29 16.81
C GLU A 145 -3.12 8.79 15.40
N ARG A 146 -3.15 7.48 15.19
CA ARG A 146 -3.52 6.84 13.94
C ARG A 146 -4.95 7.19 13.54
N GLN A 147 -5.89 7.05 14.44
CA GLN A 147 -7.31 7.36 14.22
C GLN A 147 -7.56 8.85 13.96
N MET A 148 -6.87 9.73 14.71
CA MET A 148 -6.94 11.17 14.48
C MET A 148 -6.34 11.58 13.13
N ALA A 149 -5.19 11.02 12.76
CA ALA A 149 -4.57 11.25 11.45
C ALA A 149 -5.47 10.75 10.30
N ALA A 150 -6.10 9.58 10.47
CA ALA A 150 -7.06 9.04 9.52
C ALA A 150 -8.29 9.95 9.36
N LEU A 151 -8.86 10.42 10.47
CA LEU A 151 -10.01 11.33 10.44
C LEU A 151 -9.68 12.65 9.73
N ILE A 152 -8.50 13.24 9.98
CA ILE A 152 -8.03 14.45 9.30
C ILE A 152 -7.96 14.23 7.78
N GLN A 153 -7.43 13.10 7.34
CA GLN A 153 -7.31 12.77 5.92
C GLN A 153 -8.64 12.48 5.21
N LEU A 154 -9.63 12.00 5.95
CA LEU A 154 -10.98 11.72 5.44
C LEU A 154 -11.85 12.96 5.35
N SER A 155 -11.52 14.00 6.10
CA SER A 155 -12.33 15.19 6.27
C SER A 155 -11.91 16.31 5.31
N ASN A 156 -12.86 17.16 4.92
CA ASN A 156 -12.54 18.34 4.10
C ASN A 156 -11.79 19.40 4.90
N SER A 157 -12.09 19.53 6.17
CA SER A 157 -11.44 20.50 7.09
C SER A 157 -11.51 19.99 8.52
N CYS A 158 -10.41 20.12 9.24
CA CYS A 158 -10.36 19.90 10.69
C CYS A 158 -9.88 21.16 11.39
N ALA A 159 -10.41 21.43 12.58
CA ALA A 159 -10.02 22.56 13.41
C ALA A 159 -10.06 22.20 14.89
N GLN A 160 -9.21 22.85 15.67
CA GLN A 160 -9.22 22.80 17.12
C GLN A 160 -8.89 24.18 17.68
N ASN A 161 -9.48 24.54 18.80
CA ASN A 161 -9.26 25.84 19.44
C ASN A 161 -8.84 25.67 20.90
N ILE A 162 -8.19 26.69 21.41
CA ILE A 162 -7.84 26.83 22.82
C ILE A 162 -8.31 28.21 23.30
N THR A 163 -8.88 28.27 24.49
CA THR A 163 -9.27 29.51 25.15
C THR A 163 -8.45 29.66 26.41
N TYR A 164 -7.84 30.82 26.60
CA TYR A 164 -7.13 31.19 27.83
C TYR A 164 -7.78 32.40 28.45
N ASN A 165 -8.38 32.23 29.61
CA ASN A 165 -8.96 33.29 30.44
C ASN A 165 -7.91 33.74 31.43
N CYS A 166 -7.44 34.97 31.33
CA CYS A 166 -6.30 35.49 32.08
C CYS A 166 -6.61 36.82 32.81
N ARG A 167 -5.86 37.05 33.88
CA ARG A 167 -5.83 38.30 34.61
C ARG A 167 -4.41 38.48 35.16
N ASN A 168 -3.69 39.53 34.75
CA ASN A 168 -2.28 39.76 35.09
C ASN A 168 -1.38 38.55 34.84
N SER A 169 -1.63 37.86 33.73
CA SER A 169 -0.92 36.64 33.31
C SER A 169 -0.63 36.75 31.82
N PRO A 170 0.41 37.49 31.42
CA PRO A 170 0.70 37.76 30.01
C PRO A 170 1.10 36.50 29.25
N LEU A 171 0.79 36.47 27.97
CA LEU A 171 1.25 35.43 27.03
C LEU A 171 2.72 35.66 26.64
N ASN A 172 3.11 36.95 26.56
CA ASN A 172 4.48 37.37 26.31
C ASN A 172 4.74 38.67 27.13
N TYR A 173 5.91 38.81 27.73
CA TYR A 173 6.33 39.99 28.44
C TYR A 173 7.85 40.13 28.40
N ASP A 174 8.35 41.30 28.05
CA ASP A 174 9.77 41.62 27.91
C ASP A 174 10.56 40.63 27.04
N GLY A 175 9.96 40.25 25.91
CA GLY A 175 10.56 39.28 24.97
C GLY A 175 10.50 37.82 25.43
N ILE A 176 9.96 37.55 26.62
CA ILE A 176 9.82 36.19 27.17
C ILE A 176 8.41 35.68 26.91
N THR A 177 8.30 34.50 26.30
CA THR A 177 7.02 33.79 26.04
C THR A 177 6.62 32.99 27.26
N TYR A 178 5.46 33.32 27.84
CA TYR A 178 4.90 32.68 29.03
C TYR A 178 3.78 31.68 28.72
N ALA A 179 3.26 31.67 27.50
CA ALA A 179 2.22 30.70 27.07
C ALA A 179 2.45 30.23 25.65
N TRP A 180 2.33 28.92 25.43
CA TRP A 180 2.44 28.29 24.11
C TRP A 180 1.76 26.91 24.10
N TRP A 181 1.62 26.34 22.93
CA TRP A 181 1.13 24.98 22.74
C TRP A 181 2.04 24.21 21.78
N ASN A 182 1.98 22.87 21.82
CA ASN A 182 2.69 21.99 20.92
C ASN A 182 1.70 21.30 19.97
N ASP A 183 2.08 21.20 18.71
CA ASP A 183 1.34 20.50 17.69
C ASP A 183 1.55 18.97 17.72
N LYS A 184 1.03 18.27 16.72
CA LYS A 184 1.14 16.80 16.56
C LYS A 184 2.60 16.32 16.48
N ASP A 185 3.53 17.14 16.00
CA ASP A 185 4.94 16.82 15.83
C ASP A 185 5.79 17.26 17.05
N GLY A 186 5.12 17.86 18.06
CA GLY A 186 5.78 18.40 19.25
C GLY A 186 6.37 19.78 19.05
N GLU A 187 6.18 20.40 17.88
CA GLU A 187 6.67 21.75 17.58
C GLU A 187 5.94 22.81 18.41
N ARG A 188 6.71 23.80 18.90
CA ARG A 188 6.19 24.87 19.74
C ARG A 188 5.57 25.98 18.92
N HIS A 189 4.35 26.38 19.27
CA HIS A 189 3.61 27.48 18.66
C HIS A 189 3.16 28.49 19.69
N GLN A 190 3.27 29.77 19.34
CA GLN A 190 2.75 30.87 20.16
C GLN A 190 1.30 31.16 19.78
N PHE A 191 0.55 31.76 20.72
CA PHE A 191 -0.82 32.23 20.44
C PHE A 191 -0.79 33.36 19.42
N ALA A 192 -1.70 33.33 18.43
CA ALA A 192 -1.71 34.34 17.34
C ALA A 192 -1.96 35.77 17.84
N ASP A 193 -2.79 35.97 18.89
CA ASP A 193 -3.14 37.26 19.46
C ASP A 193 -2.29 37.61 20.67
N TRP A 194 -1.04 37.14 20.76
CA TRP A 194 -0.15 37.31 21.91
C TRP A 194 0.19 38.76 22.26
N LEU A 195 -0.09 39.73 21.37
CA LEU A 195 0.30 41.14 21.51
C LEU A 195 -0.67 42.00 22.28
N THR A 196 -1.91 41.61 22.51
CA THR A 196 -2.97 42.56 22.94
C THR A 196 -3.78 42.20 24.16
N SER A 197 -3.68 40.99 24.67
CA SER A 197 -4.58 40.53 25.74
C SER A 197 -3.79 39.91 26.89
N CYS A 198 -4.15 40.11 28.09
CA CYS A 198 -3.50 39.63 29.31
C CYS A 198 -2.28 40.42 29.82
N ASP A 199 -1.73 41.38 29.07
CA ASP A 199 -0.54 42.14 29.44
C ASP A 199 -0.82 43.31 30.39
N GLN A 200 -2.10 43.66 30.56
CA GLN A 200 -2.45 44.82 31.34
C GLN A 200 -2.62 44.48 32.82
N LEU A 201 -1.83 45.13 33.65
CA LEU A 201 -1.99 45.19 35.11
C LEU A 201 -3.34 45.79 35.55
N SER A 202 -4.30 45.94 34.63
CA SER A 202 -5.61 46.57 34.85
C SER A 202 -6.56 45.77 35.72
N GLY A 203 -6.21 44.54 36.10
CA GLY A 203 -7.06 43.67 36.91
C GLY A 203 -8.32 43.17 36.21
N LYS A 204 -8.51 43.41 34.90
CA LYS A 204 -9.64 42.94 34.12
C LYS A 204 -9.36 41.53 33.61
N LYS A 205 -10.42 40.69 33.52
CA LYS A 205 -10.36 39.38 32.88
C LYS A 205 -10.32 39.59 31.35
N HIS A 206 -9.41 38.92 30.72
CA HIS A 206 -9.29 38.86 29.25
C HIS A 206 -9.43 37.41 28.82
N ALA A 207 -10.00 37.17 27.63
CA ALA A 207 -10.06 35.87 27.02
C ALA A 207 -9.30 35.92 25.68
N VAL A 208 -8.30 35.06 25.56
CA VAL A 208 -7.56 34.85 24.31
C VAL A 208 -8.02 33.56 23.71
N ASN A 209 -8.37 33.57 22.41
CA ASN A 209 -8.73 32.40 21.67
C ASN A 209 -7.73 32.21 20.53
N ASP A 210 -7.20 31.02 20.42
CA ASP A 210 -6.38 30.61 19.29
C ASP A 210 -6.97 29.34 18.66
N GLY A 211 -6.78 29.19 17.36
CA GLY A 211 -7.33 28.08 16.63
C GLY A 211 -6.42 27.67 15.49
N VAL A 212 -6.30 26.38 15.29
CA VAL A 212 -5.45 25.79 14.28
C VAL A 212 -6.30 24.93 13.35
N LYS A 213 -5.96 24.98 12.06
CA LYS A 213 -6.54 24.15 11.01
C LYS A 213 -5.49 23.22 10.41
N ASP A 214 -5.93 22.03 10.05
CA ASP A 214 -5.21 21.05 9.24
C ASP A 214 -3.83 20.62 9.77
N GLY A 215 -2.74 20.83 9.04
CA GLY A 215 -1.44 20.17 9.20
C GLY A 215 -0.76 20.20 10.57
N ARG A 216 -1.24 21.02 11.53
CA ARG A 216 -0.71 21.12 12.91
C ARG A 216 -1.53 20.37 13.96
N LEU A 217 -2.67 19.81 13.58
CA LEU A 217 -3.57 19.10 14.48
C LEU A 217 -3.12 17.67 14.78
N PRO A 218 -3.44 17.15 15.97
CA PRO A 218 -4.08 17.82 17.13
C PRO A 218 -3.07 18.58 18.00
N PHE A 219 -3.57 19.41 18.94
CA PHE A 219 -2.73 19.91 20.05
C PHE A 219 -2.29 18.74 20.94
N THR A 220 -1.00 18.65 21.23
CA THR A 220 -0.47 17.58 22.08
C THR A 220 -0.23 18.01 23.52
N ARG A 221 0.10 19.29 23.71
CA ARG A 221 0.43 19.84 25.03
C ARG A 221 0.21 21.35 25.05
N VAL A 222 -0.19 21.85 26.22
CA VAL A 222 -0.28 23.30 26.49
C VAL A 222 0.65 23.69 27.62
N HIS A 223 1.18 24.91 27.54
CA HIS A 223 2.08 25.49 28.53
C HIS A 223 1.64 26.91 28.88
N PHE A 224 1.60 27.19 30.17
CA PHE A 224 1.24 28.50 30.69
C PHE A 224 2.12 28.87 31.89
N SER A 225 2.13 30.17 32.21
CA SER A 225 2.80 30.72 33.39
C SER A 225 2.09 31.97 33.86
N ASN A 226 2.32 32.31 35.13
CA ASN A 226 1.68 33.42 35.81
C ASN A 226 2.73 34.22 36.57
N PRO A 227 3.58 35.02 35.90
CA PRO A 227 4.72 35.71 36.53
C PRO A 227 4.31 36.82 37.49
N PHE A 228 3.12 37.39 37.34
CA PHE A 228 2.69 38.56 38.12
C PHE A 228 1.63 38.25 39.20
N LYS A 229 1.60 37.05 39.76
CA LYS A 229 0.60 36.59 40.73
C LYS A 229 -0.85 36.83 40.27
N GLY A 230 -1.08 36.81 38.96
CA GLY A 230 -2.40 36.88 38.39
C GLY A 230 -3.16 35.55 38.47
N SER A 231 -4.17 35.38 37.66
CA SER A 231 -4.88 34.13 37.48
C SER A 231 -5.02 33.78 36.02
N GLY A 232 -4.96 32.50 35.72
CA GLY A 232 -5.17 31.98 34.37
C GLY A 232 -5.92 30.66 34.37
N GLN A 233 -6.88 30.53 33.49
CA GLN A 233 -7.65 29.33 33.28
C GLN A 233 -7.70 29.03 31.80
N HIS A 234 -7.46 27.79 31.42
CA HIS A 234 -7.54 27.40 30.02
C HIS A 234 -8.60 26.33 29.77
N VAL A 235 -9.10 26.31 28.56
CA VAL A 235 -9.97 25.24 28.03
C VAL A 235 -9.45 24.88 26.66
N VAL A 236 -9.20 23.60 26.43
CA VAL A 236 -8.89 23.10 25.10
C VAL A 236 -10.18 22.61 24.47
N GLY A 237 -10.52 23.11 23.28
CA GLY A 237 -11.68 22.64 22.54
C GLY A 237 -11.44 21.28 21.89
N ARG A 238 -12.52 20.59 21.57
CA ARG A 238 -12.46 19.32 20.84
C ARG A 238 -11.86 19.52 19.45
N MET A 239 -11.07 18.55 18.97
CA MET A 239 -10.71 18.50 17.57
C MET A 239 -11.97 18.16 16.77
N ARG A 240 -12.36 19.05 15.87
CA ARG A 240 -13.56 18.93 15.02
C ARG A 240 -13.18 18.78 13.58
N CYS A 241 -13.72 17.74 12.93
CA CYS A 241 -13.50 17.45 11.53
C CYS A 241 -14.83 17.40 10.79
N SER A 242 -14.94 18.10 9.67
CA SER A 242 -16.18 18.27 8.91
C SER A 242 -16.01 17.95 7.43
N GLY A 243 -17.12 17.56 6.81
CA GLY A 243 -17.21 17.24 5.39
C GLY A 243 -16.41 15.98 5.02
N LYS A 244 -16.31 15.75 3.72
CA LYS A 244 -15.54 14.64 3.13
C LYS A 244 -14.41 15.23 2.29
N ALA A 245 -13.21 14.69 2.46
CA ALA A 245 -12.07 15.05 1.62
C ALA A 245 -12.42 14.81 0.14
N LYS A 246 -12.09 15.78 -0.70
CA LYS A 246 -12.30 15.67 -2.15
C LYS A 246 -11.33 14.63 -2.70
N VAL A 247 -11.88 13.61 -3.34
CA VAL A 247 -11.12 12.63 -4.12
C VAL A 247 -11.60 12.76 -5.55
N GLU A 248 -10.67 12.80 -6.49
CA GLU A 248 -11.04 12.78 -7.91
C GLU A 248 -11.78 11.48 -8.25
N ALA A 249 -12.63 11.52 -9.30
CA ALA A 249 -13.42 10.36 -9.71
C ALA A 249 -12.54 9.12 -10.00
N MET A 250 -11.30 9.33 -10.43
CA MET A 250 -10.32 8.29 -10.66
C MET A 250 -9.14 8.46 -9.71
N PRO A 251 -8.85 7.47 -8.84
CA PRO A 251 -7.77 7.56 -7.87
C PRO A 251 -6.42 7.66 -8.55
N THR A 252 -5.51 8.45 -7.96
CA THR A 252 -4.12 8.62 -8.41
C THR A 252 -3.12 7.92 -7.51
N SER A 253 -3.57 7.40 -6.37
CA SER A 253 -2.73 6.76 -5.36
C SER A 253 -3.50 5.78 -4.48
N CYS A 254 -2.76 4.96 -3.72
CA CYS A 254 -3.34 4.14 -2.66
C CYS A 254 -4.05 4.98 -1.59
N GLN A 255 -3.59 6.21 -1.35
CA GLN A 255 -4.23 7.12 -0.40
C GLN A 255 -5.64 7.54 -0.87
N ASP A 256 -5.80 7.80 -2.17
CA ASP A 256 -7.12 8.11 -2.73
C ASP A 256 -8.06 6.90 -2.65
N LEU A 257 -7.55 5.71 -2.99
CA LEU A 257 -8.29 4.46 -2.85
C LEU A 257 -8.74 4.23 -1.39
N TRP A 258 -7.83 4.46 -0.44
CA TRP A 258 -8.16 4.36 0.97
C TRP A 258 -9.22 5.39 1.41
N ARG A 259 -9.14 6.64 0.93
CA ARG A 259 -10.18 7.68 1.13
C ARG A 259 -11.53 7.29 0.53
N MET A 260 -11.51 6.56 -0.59
CA MET A 260 -12.72 6.02 -1.23
C MET A 260 -13.32 4.84 -0.47
N GLY A 261 -12.60 4.26 0.49
CA GLY A 261 -13.07 3.16 1.34
C GLY A 261 -12.47 1.79 1.03
N HIS A 262 -11.46 1.71 0.17
CA HIS A 262 -10.74 0.45 -0.06
C HIS A 262 -9.89 0.09 1.16
N THR A 263 -9.96 -1.18 1.59
CA THR A 263 -9.27 -1.69 2.80
C THR A 263 -8.50 -2.99 2.57
N LEU A 264 -8.66 -3.63 1.40
CA LEU A 264 -7.98 -4.89 1.10
C LEU A 264 -6.57 -4.63 0.55
N ASN A 265 -5.56 -5.29 1.13
CA ASN A 265 -4.22 -5.31 0.57
C ASN A 265 -4.25 -6.00 -0.78
N ALA A 266 -4.05 -5.26 -1.86
CA ALA A 266 -4.16 -5.79 -3.22
C ALA A 266 -3.44 -4.89 -4.24
N ILE A 267 -3.41 -5.39 -5.46
CA ILE A 267 -3.00 -4.63 -6.64
C ILE A 267 -4.20 -3.84 -7.14
N TYR A 268 -3.97 -2.54 -7.41
CA TYR A 268 -4.98 -1.61 -7.92
C TYR A 268 -4.44 -0.86 -9.13
N SER A 269 -5.35 -0.41 -9.99
CA SER A 269 -5.03 0.52 -11.06
C SER A 269 -5.35 1.95 -10.61
N VAL A 270 -4.40 2.85 -10.81
CA VAL A 270 -4.52 4.28 -10.51
C VAL A 270 -4.16 5.11 -11.74
N ARG A 271 -4.66 6.34 -11.81
CA ARG A 271 -4.33 7.26 -12.88
C ARG A 271 -2.94 7.85 -12.66
N GLY A 272 -1.99 7.52 -13.54
CA GLY A 272 -0.70 8.17 -13.62
C GLY A 272 -0.75 9.48 -14.42
N ALA A 273 0.41 10.05 -14.70
CA ALA A 273 0.51 11.33 -15.41
C ALA A 273 0.09 11.24 -16.88
N LYS A 274 0.31 10.11 -17.54
CA LYS A 274 0.03 9.89 -18.97
C LYS A 274 -0.84 8.67 -19.24
N GLN A 275 -0.93 7.74 -18.32
CA GLN A 275 -1.54 6.43 -18.49
C GLN A 275 -2.01 5.86 -17.15
N MET A 276 -2.76 4.76 -17.20
CA MET A 276 -3.06 3.97 -16.01
C MET A 276 -1.80 3.28 -15.52
N GLU A 277 -1.60 3.29 -14.22
CA GLU A 277 -0.46 2.66 -13.56
C GLU A 277 -0.96 1.65 -12.53
N THR A 278 -0.11 0.66 -12.25
CA THR A 278 -0.42 -0.40 -11.29
C THR A 278 0.34 -0.16 -9.99
N VAL A 279 -0.38 -0.22 -8.87
CA VAL A 279 0.18 -0.08 -7.53
C VAL A 279 -0.26 -1.24 -6.65
N PHE A 280 0.62 -1.70 -5.77
CA PHE A 280 0.23 -2.53 -4.63
C PHE A 280 -0.05 -1.61 -3.45
N CYS A 281 -1.25 -1.71 -2.88
CA CYS A 281 -1.66 -0.96 -1.71
C CYS A 281 -1.68 -1.88 -0.47
N GLN A 282 -1.01 -1.44 0.58
CA GLN A 282 -0.96 -2.14 1.86
C GLN A 282 -1.71 -1.31 2.92
N PHE A 283 -3.02 -1.51 3.01
CA PHE A 283 -3.92 -0.70 3.83
C PHE A 283 -3.89 -0.99 5.33
N ASP A 284 -3.19 -2.02 5.79
CA ASP A 284 -2.85 -2.25 7.20
C ASP A 284 -1.76 -1.31 7.72
N LYS A 285 -1.14 -0.52 6.83
CA LYS A 285 -0.21 0.56 7.14
C LYS A 285 -0.89 1.92 7.07
N ARG A 286 -0.25 2.93 7.68
CA ARG A 286 -0.68 4.33 7.55
C ARG A 286 -0.33 4.88 6.17
N PRO A 287 -1.10 5.81 5.60
CA PRO A 287 -0.82 6.41 4.30
C PRO A 287 0.60 6.99 4.12
N ASN A 288 1.23 7.41 5.21
CA ASN A 288 2.59 7.98 5.19
C ASN A 288 3.70 6.98 5.58
N GLU A 289 3.35 5.73 5.89
CA GLU A 289 4.33 4.72 6.27
C GLU A 289 5.00 4.12 5.03
N GLN A 290 6.30 3.81 5.16
CA GLN A 290 7.03 3.14 4.11
C GLN A 290 6.39 1.80 3.73
N GLY A 291 6.11 1.62 2.44
CA GLY A 291 5.48 0.41 1.91
C GLY A 291 3.95 0.44 1.95
N PHE A 292 3.30 1.54 2.37
CA PHE A 292 1.85 1.73 2.18
C PHE A 292 1.46 1.65 0.70
N GLN A 293 2.29 2.21 -0.19
CA GLN A 293 2.15 2.11 -1.63
C GLN A 293 3.46 1.62 -2.25
N LYS A 294 3.36 0.63 -3.13
CA LYS A 294 4.45 0.18 -3.98
C LYS A 294 4.01 0.29 -5.44
N TRP A 295 4.75 1.05 -6.23
CA TRP A 295 4.55 1.11 -7.67
C TRP A 295 5.02 -0.20 -8.30
N ILE A 296 4.14 -0.83 -9.06
CA ILE A 296 4.48 -1.99 -9.89
C ILE A 296 4.71 -1.52 -11.33
N GLY A 297 4.02 -0.44 -11.70
CA GLY A 297 3.99 0.03 -13.07
C GLY A 297 3.11 -0.86 -13.96
N TYR A 298 2.96 -0.47 -15.22
CA TYR A 298 2.27 -1.30 -16.21
C TYR A 298 3.23 -2.24 -16.95
N VAL A 299 4.54 -1.99 -16.92
CA VAL A 299 5.58 -2.85 -17.51
C VAL A 299 5.68 -4.24 -16.87
N ASP A 300 5.34 -4.34 -15.59
CA ASP A 300 5.30 -5.64 -14.87
C ASP A 300 4.00 -6.42 -15.13
N VAL A 301 3.03 -5.81 -15.80
CA VAL A 301 1.74 -6.41 -16.10
C VAL A 301 1.77 -7.00 -17.50
N LYS A 302 1.39 -8.26 -17.61
CA LYS A 302 1.18 -8.96 -18.88
C LYS A 302 -0.29 -9.34 -19.00
N SER A 303 -0.90 -9.03 -20.14
CA SER A 303 -2.32 -9.37 -20.37
C SER A 303 -2.54 -10.88 -20.33
N LEU A 304 -1.59 -11.64 -20.85
CA LEU A 304 -1.51 -13.09 -20.77
C LEU A 304 -0.06 -13.54 -20.71
N PRO A 305 0.29 -14.53 -19.89
CA PRO A 305 1.63 -15.09 -19.87
C PRO A 305 1.93 -15.79 -21.20
N THR A 306 3.18 -15.66 -21.69
CA THR A 306 3.64 -16.34 -22.89
C THR A 306 5.04 -16.89 -22.64
N TYR A 307 5.17 -18.21 -22.62
CA TYR A 307 6.45 -18.88 -22.50
C TYR A 307 6.36 -20.31 -23.02
N PHE A 308 7.47 -20.81 -23.55
CA PHE A 308 7.58 -22.20 -24.02
C PHE A 308 8.93 -22.80 -23.63
N TYR A 309 8.93 -24.13 -23.51
CA TYR A 309 10.11 -24.97 -23.42
C TYR A 309 9.85 -26.25 -24.21
N VAL A 310 10.64 -26.44 -25.29
CA VAL A 310 10.53 -27.56 -26.22
C VAL A 310 11.86 -28.27 -26.41
N ARG A 311 11.83 -29.56 -26.71
CA ARG A 311 13.01 -30.39 -26.88
C ARG A 311 12.92 -31.23 -28.12
N LYS A 312 14.10 -31.53 -28.69
CA LYS A 312 14.25 -32.61 -29.68
C LYS A 312 14.42 -33.95 -28.98
N ASN A 313 14.05 -35.02 -29.67
CA ASN A 313 14.32 -36.40 -29.29
C ASN A 313 15.17 -37.14 -30.31
N THR A 314 15.39 -36.58 -31.50
CA THR A 314 16.07 -37.19 -32.62
C THR A 314 17.15 -36.25 -33.15
N ALA A 315 18.20 -36.83 -33.73
CA ALA A 315 19.23 -36.06 -34.42
C ALA A 315 18.66 -35.26 -35.62
N PHE A 316 19.30 -34.12 -35.93
CA PHE A 316 18.86 -33.24 -36.99
C PHE A 316 20.06 -32.76 -37.83
N ASN A 317 19.97 -32.91 -39.18
CA ASN A 317 21.02 -32.63 -40.13
C ASN A 317 20.54 -31.93 -41.43
N ARG A 318 19.44 -31.17 -41.35
CA ARG A 318 18.94 -30.42 -42.52
C ARG A 318 19.26 -28.93 -42.37
N MET A 319 19.91 -28.36 -43.39
CA MET A 319 20.23 -26.93 -43.46
C MET A 319 19.06 -26.11 -44.03
N ASN A 320 19.02 -24.84 -43.65
CA ASN A 320 18.13 -23.80 -44.19
C ASN A 320 16.64 -24.14 -44.07
N VAL A 321 16.28 -24.90 -43.02
CA VAL A 321 14.91 -25.17 -42.67
C VAL A 321 14.77 -25.03 -41.14
N ALA A 322 13.64 -24.56 -40.68
CA ALA A 322 13.37 -24.43 -39.25
C ALA A 322 13.50 -25.80 -38.55
N ILE A 323 14.16 -25.82 -37.39
CA ILE A 323 14.41 -27.02 -36.61
C ILE A 323 13.11 -27.40 -35.88
N PRO A 324 12.45 -28.54 -36.23
CA PRO A 324 11.25 -28.98 -35.53
C PRO A 324 11.59 -29.57 -34.16
N PHE A 325 10.62 -29.60 -33.27
CA PHE A 325 10.73 -30.19 -31.94
C PHE A 325 9.67 -31.27 -31.74
N GLU A 326 9.99 -32.32 -30.98
CA GLU A 326 9.09 -33.46 -30.77
C GLU A 326 8.46 -33.47 -29.38
N VAL A 327 9.06 -32.79 -28.40
CA VAL A 327 8.61 -32.81 -27.01
C VAL A 327 8.28 -31.41 -26.53
N GLU A 328 7.02 -31.21 -26.22
CA GLU A 328 6.54 -30.07 -25.47
C GLU A 328 6.70 -30.32 -23.97
N LYS A 329 7.41 -29.45 -23.27
CA LYS A 329 7.45 -29.45 -21.82
C LYS A 329 6.52 -28.38 -21.25
N VAL A 330 6.45 -27.26 -21.93
CA VAL A 330 5.56 -26.14 -21.59
C VAL A 330 5.33 -25.30 -22.85
N ASN A 331 4.09 -24.82 -23.05
CA ASN A 331 3.73 -23.92 -24.16
C ASN A 331 2.51 -23.09 -23.76
N VAL A 332 2.75 -22.16 -22.81
CA VAL A 332 1.68 -21.28 -22.32
C VAL A 332 1.49 -20.13 -23.31
N GLY A 333 0.24 -19.94 -23.71
CA GLY A 333 -0.15 -19.02 -24.77
C GLY A 333 -0.14 -19.65 -26.17
N ASN A 334 0.22 -20.95 -26.30
CA ASN A 334 0.24 -21.71 -27.56
C ASN A 334 0.97 -21.00 -28.71
N ALA A 335 2.03 -20.26 -28.38
CA ALA A 335 2.76 -19.44 -29.33
C ALA A 335 3.85 -20.19 -30.11
N MET A 336 4.22 -21.41 -29.66
CA MET A 336 5.23 -22.27 -30.28
C MET A 336 4.57 -23.44 -31.03
N ASP A 337 4.72 -23.46 -32.36
CA ASP A 337 4.39 -24.61 -33.20
C ASP A 337 5.60 -25.56 -33.23
N LEU A 338 5.48 -26.72 -32.60
CA LEU A 338 6.56 -27.70 -32.48
C LEU A 338 6.92 -28.31 -33.82
N LYS A 339 5.92 -28.62 -34.66
CA LYS A 339 6.13 -29.30 -35.97
C LYS A 339 6.79 -28.37 -36.97
N ALA A 340 6.38 -27.11 -37.00
CA ALA A 340 7.01 -26.09 -37.81
C ALA A 340 8.34 -25.63 -37.21
N GLY A 341 8.56 -25.77 -35.90
CA GLY A 341 9.72 -25.24 -35.18
C GLY A 341 9.69 -23.72 -35.02
N ILE A 342 8.51 -23.10 -35.10
CA ILE A 342 8.34 -21.65 -35.21
C ILE A 342 7.56 -21.12 -34.02
N PHE A 343 8.13 -20.15 -33.32
CA PHE A 343 7.43 -19.31 -32.37
C PHE A 343 6.80 -18.13 -33.08
N THR A 344 5.54 -17.81 -32.79
CA THR A 344 4.84 -16.62 -33.30
C THR A 344 4.49 -15.72 -32.11
N ALA A 345 5.01 -14.49 -32.10
CA ALA A 345 4.77 -13.54 -31.03
C ALA A 345 3.28 -13.17 -30.97
N PRO A 346 2.58 -13.43 -29.86
CA PRO A 346 1.15 -13.11 -29.76
C PRO A 346 0.90 -11.62 -29.55
N ARG A 347 1.88 -10.85 -29.09
CA ARG A 347 1.77 -9.43 -28.72
C ARG A 347 3.09 -8.70 -28.90
N ASP A 348 3.00 -7.36 -28.99
CA ASP A 348 4.16 -6.47 -28.99
C ASP A 348 4.84 -6.52 -27.61
N GLY A 349 6.18 -6.59 -27.60
CA GLY A 349 6.91 -6.65 -26.35
C GLY A 349 8.37 -7.07 -26.51
N ILE A 350 9.02 -7.29 -25.38
CA ILE A 350 10.40 -7.78 -25.28
C ILE A 350 10.35 -9.26 -24.92
N TYR A 351 11.06 -10.07 -25.69
CA TYR A 351 11.11 -11.52 -25.52
C TYR A 351 12.54 -11.99 -25.35
N PHE A 352 12.74 -12.97 -24.50
CA PHE A 352 14.00 -13.68 -24.34
C PHE A 352 13.89 -15.05 -24.98
N PHE A 353 14.96 -15.46 -25.69
CA PHE A 353 15.12 -16.78 -26.29
C PHE A 353 16.45 -17.38 -25.90
N SER A 354 16.45 -18.69 -25.63
CA SER A 354 17.66 -19.47 -25.35
C SER A 354 17.60 -20.81 -26.03
N PHE A 355 18.61 -21.11 -26.80
CA PHE A 355 18.88 -22.41 -27.39
C PHE A 355 20.12 -23.02 -26.74
N ASN A 356 20.02 -24.30 -26.36
CA ASN A 356 21.16 -25.11 -26.03
C ASN A 356 21.07 -26.38 -26.89
N GLY A 357 22.16 -26.75 -27.51
CA GLY A 357 22.25 -27.90 -28.40
C GLY A 357 23.56 -28.63 -28.23
N LEU A 358 23.60 -29.83 -28.78
CA LEU A 358 24.79 -30.67 -28.85
C LEU A 358 25.13 -30.94 -30.33
N ALA A 359 26.25 -30.37 -30.79
CA ALA A 359 26.81 -30.73 -32.09
C ALA A 359 27.64 -31.98 -31.94
N SER A 360 27.43 -32.94 -32.83
CA SER A 360 28.29 -34.13 -32.96
C SER A 360 28.94 -34.16 -34.32
N SER A 361 30.22 -34.56 -34.38
CA SER A 361 30.96 -34.74 -35.62
C SER A 361 31.67 -36.08 -35.62
N ALA A 362 31.57 -36.79 -36.74
CA ALA A 362 32.33 -38.00 -36.96
C ALA A 362 33.82 -37.67 -37.32
N PRO A 363 34.75 -38.64 -37.15
CA PRO A 363 36.14 -38.43 -37.49
C PRO A 363 36.31 -37.95 -38.94
N THR A 364 37.11 -36.92 -39.11
CA THR A 364 37.44 -36.35 -40.45
C THR A 364 38.80 -35.67 -40.42
N LYS A 365 39.54 -35.74 -41.53
CA LYS A 365 40.75 -34.96 -41.76
C LYS A 365 40.45 -33.54 -42.18
N GLU A 366 39.22 -33.31 -42.64
CA GLU A 366 38.72 -31.99 -42.98
C GLU A 366 38.23 -31.24 -41.77
N THR A 367 37.81 -30.03 -41.98
CA THR A 367 37.23 -29.22 -40.90
C THR A 367 35.78 -29.64 -40.62
N ALA A 368 35.52 -30.04 -39.38
CA ALA A 368 34.16 -30.20 -38.88
C ALA A 368 33.61 -28.84 -38.46
N TYR A 369 32.40 -28.50 -38.86
CA TYR A 369 31.72 -27.28 -38.43
C TYR A 369 30.21 -27.47 -38.37
N LEU A 370 29.58 -26.76 -37.47
CA LEU A 370 28.13 -26.66 -37.34
C LEU A 370 27.74 -25.29 -36.81
N GLY A 371 26.83 -24.64 -37.51
CA GLY A 371 26.28 -23.35 -37.12
C GLY A 371 24.78 -23.40 -36.99
N VAL A 372 24.25 -22.88 -35.87
CA VAL A 372 22.81 -22.67 -35.66
C VAL A 372 22.53 -21.19 -35.55
N GLY A 373 21.64 -20.67 -36.39
CA GLY A 373 21.17 -19.31 -36.41
C GLY A 373 19.77 -19.21 -35.84
N LEU A 374 19.50 -18.11 -35.16
CA LEU A 374 18.13 -17.70 -34.77
C LEU A 374 17.67 -16.64 -35.78
N PHE A 375 16.48 -16.82 -36.28
CA PHE A 375 15.86 -15.99 -37.30
C PHE A 375 14.65 -15.26 -36.75
N LEU A 376 14.51 -14.00 -37.15
CA LEU A 376 13.32 -13.17 -36.97
C LEU A 376 12.79 -12.78 -38.36
N ASN A 377 11.60 -13.23 -38.73
CA ASN A 377 10.96 -12.93 -40.00
C ASN A 377 11.91 -13.15 -41.23
N ALA A 378 12.60 -14.30 -41.23
CA ALA A 378 13.60 -14.69 -42.23
C ALA A 378 14.92 -13.89 -42.22
N ILE A 379 15.14 -13.00 -41.26
CA ILE A 379 16.41 -12.31 -41.05
C ILE A 379 17.16 -12.99 -39.91
N GLN A 380 18.41 -13.44 -40.15
CA GLN A 380 19.25 -13.98 -39.10
C GLN A 380 19.64 -12.88 -38.08
N VAL A 381 19.22 -13.02 -36.83
CA VAL A 381 19.49 -12.05 -35.77
C VAL A 381 20.55 -12.50 -34.75
N GLY A 382 20.90 -13.78 -34.78
CA GLY A 382 21.95 -14.35 -33.94
C GLY A 382 22.46 -15.67 -34.49
N ARG A 383 23.65 -16.09 -34.06
CA ARG A 383 24.26 -17.36 -34.49
C ARG A 383 25.20 -17.88 -33.42
N THR A 384 25.19 -19.20 -33.24
CA THR A 384 26.26 -19.95 -32.55
C THR A 384 27.00 -20.80 -33.58
N TRP A 385 28.30 -20.99 -33.41
CA TRP A 385 29.13 -21.65 -34.39
C TRP A 385 30.21 -22.50 -33.76
N LEU A 386 30.28 -23.76 -34.17
CA LEU A 386 31.38 -24.66 -33.86
C LEU A 386 32.28 -24.80 -35.11
N HIS A 387 33.58 -24.83 -34.90
CA HIS A 387 34.57 -25.06 -35.93
C HIS A 387 35.77 -25.81 -35.34
N GLU A 388 36.12 -26.97 -35.88
CA GLU A 388 37.16 -27.82 -35.37
C GLU A 388 37.89 -28.53 -36.51
N ALA A 389 39.23 -28.51 -36.54
CA ALA A 389 40.05 -29.17 -37.53
C ALA A 389 40.55 -30.53 -37.02
N ASN A 390 40.69 -31.50 -37.94
CA ASN A 390 41.26 -32.81 -37.65
C ASN A 390 40.59 -33.58 -36.52
N VAL A 391 39.30 -33.82 -36.63
CA VAL A 391 38.53 -34.63 -35.68
C VAL A 391 38.94 -36.08 -35.79
N THR A 392 39.58 -36.65 -34.76
CA THR A 392 40.16 -38.00 -34.76
C THR A 392 39.20 -39.08 -34.21
N PHE A 393 38.15 -38.70 -33.51
CA PHE A 393 37.11 -39.55 -32.96
C PHE A 393 35.78 -38.83 -32.93
N ASN A 394 34.68 -39.55 -32.70
CA ASN A 394 33.37 -38.94 -32.52
C ASN A 394 33.42 -37.88 -31.39
N HIS A 395 32.98 -36.70 -31.68
CA HIS A 395 33.19 -35.55 -30.80
C HIS A 395 31.91 -34.74 -30.64
N ASP A 396 31.47 -34.60 -29.40
CA ASP A 396 30.28 -33.83 -29.01
C ASP A 396 30.65 -32.49 -28.40
N ARG A 397 30.06 -31.42 -28.87
CA ARG A 397 30.32 -30.05 -28.42
C ARG A 397 29.01 -29.30 -28.13
N PRO A 398 28.91 -28.59 -27.01
CA PRO A 398 27.73 -27.76 -26.73
C PRO A 398 27.67 -26.55 -27.66
N LEU A 399 26.47 -26.22 -28.10
CA LEU A 399 26.11 -25.00 -28.77
C LEU A 399 25.14 -24.22 -27.90
N THR A 400 25.40 -22.92 -27.69
CA THR A 400 24.53 -22.06 -26.92
C THR A 400 24.29 -20.76 -27.66
N LEU A 401 23.03 -20.31 -27.67
CA LEU A 401 22.61 -19.05 -28.26
C LEU A 401 21.52 -18.43 -27.39
N GLN A 402 21.75 -17.18 -26.98
CA GLN A 402 20.78 -16.43 -26.17
C GLN A 402 20.61 -15.02 -26.74
N LEU A 403 19.36 -14.57 -26.84
CA LEU A 403 19.00 -13.28 -27.41
C LEU A 403 17.78 -12.69 -26.70
N THR A 404 17.79 -11.37 -26.56
CA THR A 404 16.63 -10.58 -26.20
C THR A 404 16.20 -9.76 -27.39
N LEU A 405 14.95 -9.91 -27.84
CA LEU A 405 14.41 -9.29 -29.04
C LEU A 405 13.17 -8.46 -28.72
N LYS A 406 13.05 -7.29 -29.35
CA LYS A 406 11.79 -6.54 -29.40
C LYS A 406 10.99 -7.07 -30.59
N LEU A 407 9.81 -7.63 -30.31
CA LEU A 407 8.91 -8.23 -31.30
C LEU A 407 7.60 -7.46 -31.37
N LYS A 408 7.00 -7.47 -32.56
CA LYS A 408 5.62 -7.09 -32.81
C LYS A 408 4.73 -8.34 -32.82
N ALA A 409 3.45 -8.16 -32.59
CA ALA A 409 2.48 -9.24 -32.76
C ALA A 409 2.59 -9.84 -34.16
N ASN A 410 2.55 -11.19 -34.25
CA ASN A 410 2.75 -12.00 -35.44
C ASN A 410 4.20 -12.09 -35.95
N ASP A 411 5.20 -11.48 -35.33
CA ASP A 411 6.59 -11.77 -35.63
C ASP A 411 6.91 -13.23 -35.38
N ARG A 412 7.71 -13.82 -36.27
CA ARG A 412 8.03 -15.25 -36.25
C ARG A 412 9.51 -15.46 -35.93
N VAL A 413 9.78 -16.34 -34.94
CA VAL A 413 11.14 -16.65 -34.50
C VAL A 413 11.38 -18.14 -34.56
N TRP A 414 12.53 -18.56 -35.15
CA TRP A 414 12.90 -19.98 -35.25
C TRP A 414 14.40 -20.17 -35.33
N LEU A 415 14.83 -21.40 -35.21
CA LEU A 415 16.23 -21.82 -35.35
C LEU A 415 16.44 -22.57 -36.66
N GLU A 416 17.60 -22.37 -37.31
CA GLU A 416 18.04 -23.12 -38.49
C GLU A 416 19.51 -23.53 -38.38
N ILE A 417 19.89 -24.66 -38.98
CA ILE A 417 21.29 -24.95 -39.27
C ILE A 417 21.72 -24.11 -40.49
N THR A 418 22.63 -23.18 -40.27
CA THR A 418 23.09 -22.19 -41.26
C THR A 418 24.38 -22.57 -41.95
N GLY A 419 25.01 -23.64 -41.51
CA GLY A 419 26.21 -24.22 -42.08
C GLY A 419 26.58 -25.49 -41.34
N MET A 420 27.00 -26.51 -42.08
CA MET A 420 27.29 -27.83 -41.53
C MET A 420 28.22 -28.61 -42.44
N ALA A 421 29.26 -29.20 -41.88
CA ALA A 421 30.07 -30.21 -42.59
C ALA A 421 29.28 -31.49 -42.76
N GLU A 422 29.59 -32.29 -43.79
CA GLU A 422 28.90 -33.57 -44.06
C GLU A 422 28.95 -34.53 -42.87
N THR A 423 30.00 -34.48 -42.07
CA THR A 423 30.20 -35.32 -40.88
C THR A 423 29.57 -34.77 -39.59
N SER A 424 28.97 -33.57 -39.65
CA SER A 424 28.46 -32.86 -38.48
C SER A 424 26.93 -32.84 -38.46
N PHE A 425 26.31 -32.86 -37.27
CA PHE A 425 24.87 -32.79 -37.10
C PHE A 425 24.52 -32.38 -35.66
N LEU A 426 23.29 -31.95 -35.41
CA LEU A 426 22.73 -31.82 -34.04
C LEU A 426 22.37 -33.20 -33.52
N PHE A 427 23.06 -33.62 -32.46
CA PHE A 427 22.90 -34.92 -31.86
C PHE A 427 21.77 -34.90 -30.81
N ASP A 428 20.88 -35.87 -30.84
CA ASP A 428 19.99 -36.20 -29.74
C ASP A 428 19.66 -37.69 -29.76
N ASN A 429 19.44 -38.24 -28.57
CA ASN A 429 19.16 -39.65 -28.33
C ASN A 429 18.08 -39.85 -27.25
N HIS A 430 17.03 -39.02 -27.27
CA HIS A 430 15.93 -38.97 -26.31
C HIS A 430 16.28 -38.35 -24.95
N HIS A 431 17.53 -37.93 -24.73
CA HIS A 431 17.91 -37.24 -23.50
C HIS A 431 17.64 -35.73 -23.55
N GLY A 432 17.29 -35.19 -24.72
CA GLY A 432 16.93 -33.79 -24.91
C GLY A 432 18.12 -32.83 -24.80
N HIS A 433 19.19 -33.21 -25.48
CA HIS A 433 20.39 -32.37 -25.59
C HIS A 433 20.10 -31.06 -26.33
N ASN A 434 19.15 -31.09 -27.28
CA ASN A 434 18.73 -29.91 -28.03
C ASN A 434 17.39 -29.40 -27.52
N HIS A 435 17.42 -28.23 -26.91
CA HIS A 435 16.22 -27.61 -26.39
C HIS A 435 16.17 -26.12 -26.66
N PHE A 436 14.95 -25.64 -26.83
CA PHE A 436 14.67 -24.25 -27.12
C PHE A 436 13.62 -23.73 -26.14
N THR A 437 13.89 -22.59 -25.54
CA THR A 437 12.98 -21.91 -24.62
C THR A 437 12.86 -20.45 -25.00
N GLY A 438 11.69 -19.89 -24.77
CA GLY A 438 11.46 -18.48 -24.92
C GLY A 438 10.31 -18.02 -24.03
N PHE A 439 10.37 -16.76 -23.63
CA PHE A 439 9.32 -16.15 -22.83
C PHE A 439 9.27 -14.63 -23.03
N MET A 440 8.09 -14.08 -22.88
CA MET A 440 7.88 -12.65 -22.86
C MET A 440 8.44 -12.07 -21.54
N LEU A 441 9.42 -11.17 -21.66
CA LEU A 441 9.94 -10.39 -20.54
C LEU A 441 9.01 -9.24 -20.20
N ASP A 442 8.53 -8.55 -21.25
CA ASP A 442 7.80 -7.29 -21.10
C ASP A 442 6.77 -7.14 -22.22
N GLU A 443 5.56 -6.69 -21.90
CA GLU A 443 4.48 -6.45 -22.88
C GLU A 443 4.34 -4.95 -23.15
N GLU A 444 4.35 -4.53 -24.39
CA GLU A 444 4.20 -3.12 -24.79
C GLU A 444 2.71 -2.73 -24.80
N ILE A 445 2.11 -2.56 -23.59
CA ILE A 445 0.69 -2.23 -23.43
C ILE A 445 0.40 -0.76 -23.80
N ALA A 446 1.39 0.13 -23.71
CA ALA A 446 1.22 1.57 -23.82
C ALA A 446 0.88 2.08 -25.24
N ASN A 447 0.98 1.24 -26.25
CA ASN A 447 0.70 1.60 -27.65
C ASN A 447 -0.60 1.03 -28.20
N SER A 448 -1.46 0.47 -27.34
CA SER A 448 -2.83 0.19 -27.77
C SER A 448 -3.55 1.52 -28.03
N PRO A 449 -4.16 1.71 -29.20
CA PRO A 449 -4.77 2.96 -29.61
C PRO A 449 -5.91 3.40 -28.71
#